data_2e38c0dd363060fdd695ba7fb4f6ba87
#
_entry.id   2e38c0dd363060fdd695ba7fb4f6ba87
#
_cell.length_a   1.000
_cell.length_b   1.000
_cell.length_c   1.000
_cell.angle_alpha   90.00
_cell.angle_beta   90.00
_cell.angle_gamma   90.00
#
_symmetry.space_group_name_H-M   'P 1'
#
loop_
_entity.id
_entity.type
_entity.pdbx_description
1 polymer ?
#
loop_
_entity_poly.entity_id
_entity_poly.type
_entity_poly.pdbx_seq_one_letter_code
_entity_poly.pdbx_strand_id
1 'polypeptide(L)'
;MKKDVAAVLLFCLLIVPFFSEDTNPIPNGYGGIELGMPLDEVKDRLMKNSEFGYHGDRDVSLLPGENRILIETDAAAGHVDSFLDRCYFQFYDGRLYIIIININTERVDHYSVFDTLCKKYGNPASLSPEKSVWKNNGVTMSLERPLSLKYVDNKVFDELNSKSLVPKSGTEMTRDMFLEGL
;
A
#
# COMPACT_ATOMS: atom_id res chain seq x y z
N MET A 1 -59.16 50.91 9.14
CA MET A 1 -59.06 49.62 8.41
C MET A 1 -57.62 49.52 7.94
N LYS A 2 -56.78 48.83 8.68
CA LYS A 2 -55.35 48.57 8.34
C LYS A 2 -55.28 47.15 7.79
N LYS A 3 -54.74 47.00 6.58
CA LYS A 3 -54.48 45.73 5.93
C LYS A 3 -53.04 45.30 6.27
N ASP A 4 -52.94 44.26 7.07
CA ASP A 4 -51.66 43.65 7.36
C ASP A 4 -51.28 42.71 6.23
N VAL A 5 -50.20 43.03 5.52
CA VAL A 5 -49.60 42.18 4.50
C VAL A 5 -48.56 41.32 5.17
N ALA A 6 -48.88 40.05 5.41
CA ALA A 6 -47.91 39.06 5.92
C ALA A 6 -47.00 38.64 4.74
N ALA A 7 -45.75 39.03 4.81
CA ALA A 7 -44.70 38.55 3.90
C ALA A 7 -44.24 37.16 4.33
N VAL A 8 -44.67 36.12 3.57
CA VAL A 8 -44.15 34.75 3.71
C VAL A 8 -42.79 34.66 3.04
N LEU A 9 -41.74 34.68 3.85
CA LEU A 9 -40.37 34.41 3.41
C LEU A 9 -40.20 32.90 3.18
N LEU A 10 -40.29 32.46 1.91
CA LEU A 10 -40.05 31.10 1.49
C LEU A 10 -38.54 30.84 1.49
N PHE A 11 -38.04 30.24 2.59
CA PHE A 11 -36.63 29.82 2.72
C PHE A 11 -36.46 28.52 1.91
N CYS A 12 -36.05 28.63 0.65
CA CYS A 12 -35.60 27.48 -0.13
C CYS A 12 -34.33 26.91 0.43
N LEU A 13 -34.44 25.85 1.25
CA LEU A 13 -33.33 25.04 1.69
C LEU A 13 -32.77 24.28 0.46
N LEU A 14 -31.72 24.78 -0.15
CA LEU A 14 -30.95 24.06 -1.17
C LEU A 14 -30.30 22.86 -0.49
N ILE A 15 -30.94 21.69 -0.56
CA ILE A 15 -30.35 20.41 -0.24
C ILE A 15 -29.36 20.14 -1.37
N VAL A 16 -28.09 20.49 -1.16
CA VAL A 16 -26.98 20.03 -2.02
C VAL A 16 -26.83 18.55 -1.73
N PRO A 17 -27.08 17.65 -2.70
CA PRO A 17 -26.78 16.24 -2.49
C PRO A 17 -25.26 16.14 -2.27
N PHE A 18 -24.87 15.76 -1.07
CA PHE A 18 -23.50 15.33 -0.78
C PHE A 18 -23.33 14.02 -1.56
N PHE A 19 -22.78 14.10 -2.76
CA PHE A 19 -22.30 12.92 -3.46
C PHE A 19 -21.11 12.39 -2.64
N SER A 20 -21.37 11.44 -1.75
CA SER A 20 -20.35 10.57 -1.25
C SER A 20 -19.89 9.73 -2.45
N GLU A 21 -18.70 9.99 -2.99
CA GLU A 21 -18.08 9.03 -3.89
C GLU A 21 -17.94 7.73 -3.11
N ASP A 22 -18.69 6.70 -3.50
CA ASP A 22 -18.57 5.34 -2.97
C ASP A 22 -17.22 4.77 -3.43
N THR A 23 -16.17 5.13 -2.72
CA THR A 23 -14.84 4.57 -2.95
C THR A 23 -14.75 3.21 -2.28
N ASN A 24 -14.21 2.23 -3.01
CA ASN A 24 -13.97 0.91 -2.45
C ASN A 24 -12.97 1.00 -1.29
N PRO A 25 -13.10 0.13 -0.28
CA PRO A 25 -12.09 0.04 0.76
C PRO A 25 -10.76 -0.40 0.17
N ILE A 26 -9.66 0.08 0.75
CA ILE A 26 -8.30 -0.32 0.37
C ILE A 26 -8.17 -1.84 0.55
N PRO A 27 -7.68 -2.60 -0.45
CA PRO A 27 -7.51 -4.04 -0.33
C PRO A 27 -6.35 -4.39 0.60
N ASN A 28 -6.42 -5.59 1.18
CA ASN A 28 -5.37 -6.11 2.05
C ASN A 28 -4.18 -6.72 1.28
N GLY A 29 -4.18 -6.66 -0.05
CA GLY A 29 -3.13 -7.27 -0.87
C GLY A 29 -3.42 -7.23 -2.36
N TYR A 30 -2.74 -8.10 -3.12
CA TYR A 30 -2.79 -8.16 -4.59
C TYR A 30 -2.81 -9.60 -5.09
N GLY A 31 -3.56 -9.84 -6.20
CA GLY A 31 -3.56 -11.14 -6.92
C GLY A 31 -3.99 -12.33 -6.08
N GLY A 32 -4.84 -12.12 -5.07
CA GLY A 32 -5.28 -13.16 -4.15
C GLY A 32 -4.30 -13.44 -2.99
N ILE A 33 -3.18 -12.72 -2.92
CA ILE A 33 -2.25 -12.76 -1.80
C ILE A 33 -2.58 -11.60 -0.87
N GLU A 34 -2.82 -11.89 0.42
CA GLU A 34 -3.30 -10.91 1.40
C GLU A 34 -2.41 -10.88 2.65
N LEU A 35 -2.26 -9.71 3.24
CA LEU A 35 -1.60 -9.53 4.53
C LEU A 35 -2.24 -10.41 5.60
N GLY A 36 -1.43 -10.95 6.51
CA GLY A 36 -1.84 -11.88 7.55
C GLY A 36 -1.89 -13.35 7.14
N MET A 37 -1.78 -13.68 5.86
CA MET A 37 -1.73 -15.07 5.40
C MET A 37 -0.52 -15.82 5.94
N PRO A 38 -0.66 -17.11 6.30
CA PRO A 38 0.47 -17.95 6.68
C PRO A 38 1.37 -18.26 5.49
N LEU A 39 2.65 -18.52 5.76
CA LEU A 39 3.69 -18.77 4.75
C LEU A 39 3.29 -19.85 3.75
N ASP A 40 2.81 -20.99 4.22
CA ASP A 40 2.48 -22.13 3.35
C ASP A 40 1.29 -21.81 2.43
N GLU A 41 0.29 -21.07 2.92
CA GLU A 41 -0.84 -20.64 2.10
C GLU A 41 -0.39 -19.67 0.99
N VAL A 42 0.52 -18.74 1.29
CA VAL A 42 1.08 -17.84 0.28
C VAL A 42 1.87 -18.63 -0.77
N LYS A 43 2.71 -19.59 -0.37
CA LYS A 43 3.42 -20.48 -1.30
C LYS A 43 2.46 -21.22 -2.23
N ASP A 44 1.39 -21.79 -1.68
CA ASP A 44 0.38 -22.49 -2.45
C ASP A 44 -0.35 -21.60 -3.47
N ARG A 45 -0.67 -20.36 -3.07
CA ARG A 45 -1.32 -19.39 -3.95
C ARG A 45 -0.38 -18.90 -5.04
N LEU A 46 0.86 -18.59 -4.69
CA LEU A 46 1.90 -18.20 -5.66
C LEU A 46 2.16 -19.30 -6.69
N MET A 47 2.20 -20.58 -6.25
CA MET A 47 2.39 -21.73 -7.15
C MET A 47 1.23 -21.89 -8.14
N LYS A 48 0.02 -21.52 -7.75
CA LYS A 48 -1.19 -21.59 -8.61
C LYS A 48 -1.35 -20.40 -9.54
N ASN A 49 -0.67 -19.29 -9.27
CA ASN A 49 -0.77 -18.07 -10.05
C ASN A 49 0.55 -17.80 -10.78
N SER A 50 0.61 -18.17 -12.05
CA SER A 50 1.81 -18.01 -12.89
C SER A 50 2.22 -16.55 -13.13
N GLU A 51 1.34 -15.57 -12.84
CA GLU A 51 1.64 -14.15 -12.98
C GLU A 51 2.83 -13.71 -12.11
N PHE A 52 3.04 -14.35 -10.96
CA PHE A 52 4.13 -14.01 -10.04
C PHE A 52 5.48 -14.65 -10.40
N GLY A 53 5.52 -15.68 -11.23
CA GLY A 53 6.78 -16.37 -11.56
C GLY A 53 7.44 -17.03 -10.34
N TYR A 54 6.67 -17.63 -9.45
CA TYR A 54 7.19 -18.34 -8.27
C TYR A 54 7.68 -19.74 -8.62
N HIS A 55 8.89 -20.12 -8.14
CA HIS A 55 9.55 -21.37 -8.47
C HIS A 55 9.81 -22.28 -7.25
N GLY A 56 9.08 -22.07 -6.18
CA GLY A 56 9.20 -22.89 -4.97
C GLY A 56 10.25 -22.40 -3.98
N ASP A 57 10.82 -23.36 -3.23
CA ASP A 57 11.69 -23.03 -2.08
C ASP A 57 12.99 -22.30 -2.44
N ARG A 58 13.42 -22.33 -3.69
CA ARG A 58 14.58 -21.53 -4.14
C ARG A 58 14.37 -20.02 -4.07
N ASP A 59 13.10 -19.58 -4.11
CA ASP A 59 12.71 -18.17 -4.04
C ASP A 59 12.51 -17.73 -2.57
N VAL A 60 12.74 -18.62 -1.61
CA VAL A 60 12.54 -18.38 -0.19
C VAL A 60 13.90 -18.16 0.49
N SER A 61 14.01 -17.08 1.26
CA SER A 61 15.21 -16.74 1.99
C SER A 61 14.90 -16.24 3.40
N LEU A 62 15.90 -16.28 4.28
CA LEU A 62 15.80 -15.69 5.61
C LEU A 62 16.27 -14.23 5.56
N LEU A 63 15.50 -13.34 6.18
CA LEU A 63 15.93 -11.96 6.41
C LEU A 63 16.70 -11.85 7.75
N PRO A 64 17.56 -10.84 7.88
CA PRO A 64 18.20 -10.54 9.17
C PRO A 64 17.16 -10.30 10.27
N GLY A 65 17.40 -10.88 11.44
CA GLY A 65 16.49 -10.85 12.60
C GLY A 65 15.74 -12.17 12.79
N GLU A 66 15.11 -12.31 13.93
CA GLU A 66 14.40 -13.54 14.29
C GLU A 66 13.07 -13.65 13.55
N ASN A 67 12.73 -14.85 13.12
CA ASN A 67 11.43 -15.21 12.53
C ASN A 67 11.04 -14.39 11.28
N ARG A 68 12.03 -13.94 10.50
CA ARG A 68 11.78 -13.16 9.28
C ARG A 68 12.11 -13.99 8.05
N ILE A 69 11.14 -14.09 7.15
CA ILE A 69 11.25 -14.82 5.88
C ILE A 69 10.90 -13.87 4.74
N LEU A 70 11.58 -14.01 3.61
CA LEU A 70 11.30 -13.34 2.36
C LEU A 70 11.01 -14.39 1.28
N ILE A 71 9.94 -14.19 0.53
CA ILE A 71 9.77 -14.79 -0.78
C ILE A 71 10.03 -13.69 -1.82
N GLU A 72 10.97 -13.94 -2.73
CA GLU A 72 11.25 -13.09 -3.88
C GLU A 72 10.90 -13.85 -5.15
N THR A 73 9.97 -13.33 -5.95
CA THR A 73 9.54 -13.94 -7.21
C THR A 73 10.03 -13.11 -8.38
N ASP A 74 10.22 -13.73 -9.53
CA ASP A 74 10.66 -13.07 -10.75
C ASP A 74 9.67 -13.35 -11.89
N ALA A 75 8.63 -12.53 -11.95
CA ALA A 75 7.56 -12.63 -12.94
C ALA A 75 8.02 -12.36 -14.38
N ALA A 76 9.11 -11.58 -14.55
CA ALA A 76 9.68 -11.28 -15.85
C ALA A 76 10.54 -12.44 -16.40
N ALA A 77 11.05 -13.33 -15.54
CA ALA A 77 11.88 -14.45 -15.94
C ALA A 77 11.06 -15.51 -16.70
N GLY A 78 11.06 -15.45 -18.02
CA GLY A 78 10.39 -16.39 -18.89
C GLY A 78 9.05 -15.92 -19.47
N HIS A 79 8.56 -14.73 -19.11
CA HIS A 79 7.33 -14.14 -19.63
C HIS A 79 7.60 -12.76 -20.21
N VAL A 80 7.88 -12.70 -21.52
CA VAL A 80 8.17 -11.43 -22.24
C VAL A 80 7.02 -10.42 -22.10
N ASP A 81 5.81 -10.88 -21.85
CA ASP A 81 4.61 -10.06 -21.78
C ASP A 81 4.11 -9.81 -20.35
N SER A 82 4.89 -10.11 -19.32
CA SER A 82 4.50 -9.88 -17.94
C SER A 82 4.30 -8.38 -17.64
N PHE A 83 3.21 -8.05 -16.95
CA PHE A 83 2.99 -6.74 -16.37
C PHE A 83 3.69 -6.56 -15.03
N LEU A 84 4.16 -7.65 -14.44
CA LEU A 84 4.92 -7.65 -13.20
C LEU A 84 6.40 -7.91 -13.48
N ASP A 85 7.25 -7.30 -12.67
CA ASP A 85 8.67 -7.62 -12.56
C ASP A 85 8.88 -8.52 -11.34
N ARG A 86 9.75 -8.11 -10.42
CA ARG A 86 9.98 -8.83 -9.16
C ARG A 86 8.93 -8.46 -8.12
N CYS A 87 8.44 -9.47 -7.40
CA CYS A 87 7.57 -9.25 -6.27
C CYS A 87 8.23 -9.78 -4.99
N TYR A 88 7.95 -9.10 -3.87
CA TYR A 88 8.53 -9.43 -2.58
C TYR A 88 7.44 -9.60 -1.54
N PHE A 89 7.49 -10.72 -0.81
CA PHE A 89 6.54 -11.07 0.24
C PHE A 89 7.33 -11.28 1.53
N GLN A 90 7.17 -10.38 2.51
CA GLN A 90 7.91 -10.43 3.75
C GLN A 90 7.03 -10.95 4.89
N PHE A 91 7.57 -11.93 5.62
CA PHE A 91 6.89 -12.59 6.72
C PHE A 91 7.60 -12.28 8.03
N TYR A 92 6.79 -12.16 9.08
CA TYR A 92 7.22 -12.13 10.46
C TYR A 92 6.37 -13.10 11.28
N ASP A 93 7.00 -13.95 12.10
CA ASP A 93 6.34 -15.04 12.84
C ASP A 93 5.39 -15.88 11.97
N GLY A 94 5.83 -16.20 10.74
CA GLY A 94 5.06 -17.01 9.78
C GLY A 94 3.86 -16.32 9.15
N ARG A 95 3.65 -15.00 9.39
CA ARG A 95 2.57 -14.21 8.82
C ARG A 95 3.09 -13.15 7.85
N LEU A 96 2.40 -13.02 6.71
CA LEU A 96 2.70 -12.02 5.68
C LEU A 96 2.35 -10.61 6.20
N TYR A 97 3.33 -9.69 6.25
CA TYR A 97 3.11 -8.33 6.75
C TYR A 97 3.52 -7.23 5.77
N ILE A 98 4.30 -7.55 4.74
CA ILE A 98 4.60 -6.63 3.63
C ILE A 98 4.48 -7.38 2.31
N ILE A 99 3.82 -6.74 1.35
CA ILE A 99 3.76 -7.15 -0.06
C ILE A 99 4.31 -6.00 -0.89
N ILE A 100 5.26 -6.27 -1.78
CA ILE A 100 5.79 -5.30 -2.74
C ILE A 100 5.65 -5.90 -4.14
N ILE A 101 4.93 -5.22 -5.00
CA ILE A 101 4.67 -5.61 -6.38
C ILE A 101 5.36 -4.58 -7.27
N ASN A 102 6.45 -4.95 -7.90
CA ASN A 102 7.05 -4.10 -8.93
C ASN A 102 6.35 -4.34 -10.26
N ILE A 103 5.91 -3.26 -10.86
CA ILE A 103 5.17 -3.26 -12.13
C ILE A 103 6.14 -2.89 -13.24
N ASN A 104 6.08 -3.60 -14.36
CA ASN A 104 6.93 -3.38 -15.51
C ASN A 104 6.63 -2.02 -16.15
N THR A 105 7.60 -1.10 -16.05
CA THR A 105 7.47 0.29 -16.55
C THR A 105 7.47 0.39 -18.08
N GLU A 106 7.88 -0.65 -18.79
CA GLU A 106 7.79 -0.70 -20.27
C GLU A 106 6.36 -1.03 -20.73
N ARG A 107 5.53 -1.59 -19.83
CA ARG A 107 4.16 -2.03 -20.12
C ARG A 107 3.10 -1.07 -19.59
N VAL A 108 3.35 -0.47 -18.44
CA VAL A 108 2.40 0.44 -17.77
C VAL A 108 3.15 1.64 -17.21
N ASP A 109 2.59 2.82 -17.40
CA ASP A 109 3.14 4.05 -16.83
C ASP A 109 2.57 4.35 -15.44
N HIS A 110 3.31 5.12 -14.66
CA HIS A 110 2.96 5.47 -13.28
C HIS A 110 1.62 6.22 -13.19
N TYR A 111 1.32 7.11 -14.16
CA TYR A 111 0.10 7.90 -14.13
C TYR A 111 -1.14 7.02 -14.33
N SER A 112 -1.09 6.06 -15.25
CA SER A 112 -2.19 5.11 -15.49
C SER A 112 -2.51 4.28 -14.25
N VAL A 113 -1.49 3.82 -13.50
CA VAL A 113 -1.70 3.11 -12.22
C VAL A 113 -2.27 4.06 -11.18
N PHE A 114 -1.70 5.25 -11.01
CA PHE A 114 -2.17 6.25 -10.06
C PHE A 114 -3.64 6.64 -10.29
N ASP A 115 -4.01 6.97 -11.54
CA ASP A 115 -5.38 7.32 -11.91
C ASP A 115 -6.37 6.17 -11.63
N THR A 116 -5.96 4.93 -11.94
CA THR A 116 -6.75 3.74 -11.65
C THR A 116 -6.98 3.55 -10.15
N LEU A 117 -5.94 3.75 -9.32
CA LEU A 117 -6.06 3.65 -7.86
C LEU A 117 -6.96 4.76 -7.30
N CYS A 118 -6.82 6.00 -7.80
CA CYS A 118 -7.71 7.10 -7.41
C CYS A 118 -9.18 6.83 -7.77
N LYS A 119 -9.46 6.28 -8.95
CA LYS A 119 -10.82 5.90 -9.36
C LYS A 119 -11.41 4.79 -8.50
N LYS A 120 -10.59 3.85 -8.03
CA LYS A 120 -11.04 2.71 -7.21
C LYS A 120 -11.17 3.04 -5.73
N TYR A 121 -10.19 3.77 -5.19
CA TYR A 121 -10.02 3.94 -3.74
C TYR A 121 -10.08 5.40 -3.29
N GLY A 122 -10.40 6.33 -4.21
CA GLY A 122 -10.40 7.76 -3.94
C GLY A 122 -8.99 8.36 -3.90
N ASN A 123 -8.94 9.64 -3.53
CA ASN A 123 -7.68 10.36 -3.45
C ASN A 123 -6.76 9.81 -2.35
N PRO A 124 -5.43 9.81 -2.55
CA PRO A 124 -4.49 9.38 -1.52
C PRO A 124 -4.53 10.29 -0.30
N ALA A 125 -4.32 9.71 0.88
CA ALA A 125 -4.22 10.44 2.15
C ALA A 125 -2.97 11.35 2.21
N SER A 126 -1.91 10.98 1.49
CA SER A 126 -0.74 11.83 1.29
C SER A 126 -0.12 11.61 -0.08
N LEU A 127 0.45 12.70 -0.63
CA LEU A 127 1.07 12.72 -1.95
C LEU A 127 2.41 13.44 -1.87
N SER A 128 3.46 12.80 -2.39
CA SER A 128 4.79 13.38 -2.55
C SER A 128 5.35 13.05 -3.94
N PRO A 129 6.45 13.67 -4.39
CA PRO A 129 7.09 13.32 -5.66
C PRO A 129 7.53 11.84 -5.75
N GLU A 130 7.78 11.20 -4.62
CA GLU A 130 8.29 9.83 -4.55
C GLU A 130 7.17 8.80 -4.41
N LYS A 131 6.06 9.14 -3.71
CA LYS A 131 4.99 8.20 -3.41
C LYS A 131 3.64 8.83 -3.17
N SER A 132 2.59 8.07 -3.47
CA SER A 132 1.19 8.32 -3.11
C SER A 132 0.76 7.27 -2.10
N VAL A 133 0.05 7.66 -1.04
CA VAL A 133 -0.27 6.77 0.09
C VAL A 133 -1.75 6.78 0.39
N TRP A 134 -2.36 5.60 0.43
CA TRP A 134 -3.72 5.36 0.93
C TRP A 134 -3.64 4.60 2.26
N LYS A 135 -4.48 4.93 3.21
CA LYS A 135 -4.49 4.31 4.54
C LYS A 135 -5.90 3.96 4.99
N ASN A 136 -6.00 2.83 5.68
CA ASN A 136 -7.14 2.48 6.53
C ASN A 136 -6.65 2.14 7.94
N ASN A 137 -7.56 1.65 8.82
CA ASN A 137 -7.22 1.38 10.23
C ASN A 137 -6.20 0.25 10.45
N GLY A 138 -5.83 -0.52 9.44
CA GLY A 138 -4.92 -1.67 9.59
C GLY A 138 -3.85 -1.76 8.51
N VAL A 139 -4.10 -1.17 7.33
CA VAL A 139 -3.24 -1.32 6.15
C VAL A 139 -2.82 0.02 5.58
N THR A 140 -1.56 0.13 5.22
CA THR A 140 -1.05 1.21 4.37
C THR A 140 -0.77 0.63 2.97
N MET A 141 -1.40 1.19 1.95
CA MET A 141 -1.09 0.95 0.55
C MET A 141 -0.35 2.16 -0.01
N SER A 142 0.76 1.96 -0.71
CA SER A 142 1.49 3.04 -1.38
C SER A 142 1.85 2.68 -2.81
N LEU A 143 1.76 3.67 -3.69
CA LEU A 143 2.33 3.64 -5.04
C LEU A 143 3.62 4.45 -5.00
N GLU A 144 4.75 3.77 -5.18
CA GLU A 144 6.10 4.33 -5.05
C GLU A 144 6.81 4.37 -6.42
N ARG A 145 7.71 5.33 -6.62
CA ARG A 145 8.51 5.37 -7.85
C ARG A 145 9.69 4.38 -7.79
N PRO A 146 10.12 3.78 -8.91
CA PRO A 146 9.66 4.05 -10.27
C PRO A 146 8.22 3.57 -10.54
N LEU A 147 7.81 2.37 -10.13
CA LEU A 147 6.45 1.84 -10.24
C LEU A 147 6.28 0.61 -9.36
N SER A 148 6.13 0.82 -8.06
CA SER A 148 5.94 -0.26 -7.08
C SER A 148 4.68 -0.02 -6.28
N LEU A 149 3.82 -1.03 -6.19
CA LEU A 149 2.66 -1.05 -5.32
C LEU A 149 3.01 -1.84 -4.06
N LYS A 150 2.90 -1.20 -2.90
CA LYS A 150 3.30 -1.78 -1.62
C LYS A 150 2.13 -1.80 -0.64
N TYR A 151 1.97 -2.92 0.04
CA TYR A 151 1.00 -3.09 1.14
C TYR A 151 1.74 -3.41 2.42
N VAL A 152 1.36 -2.78 3.52
CA VAL A 152 1.98 -2.95 4.83
C VAL A 152 0.90 -3.15 5.89
N ASP A 153 1.03 -4.20 6.70
CA ASP A 153 0.29 -4.36 7.95
C ASP A 153 0.88 -3.37 8.98
N ASN A 154 0.12 -2.33 9.30
CA ASN A 154 0.59 -1.26 10.18
C ASN A 154 0.91 -1.79 11.58
N LYS A 155 0.12 -2.73 12.11
CA LYS A 155 0.29 -3.26 13.46
C LYS A 155 1.63 -4.01 13.59
N VAL A 156 1.89 -4.93 12.65
CA VAL A 156 3.14 -5.72 12.65
C VAL A 156 4.35 -4.82 12.38
N PHE A 157 4.20 -3.88 11.45
CA PHE A 157 5.27 -2.94 11.11
C PHE A 157 5.67 -2.05 12.30
N ASP A 158 4.70 -1.49 13.01
CA ASP A 158 4.93 -0.64 14.19
C ASP A 158 5.52 -1.45 15.35
N GLU A 159 5.08 -2.70 15.55
CA GLU A 159 5.67 -3.61 16.53
C GLU A 159 7.16 -3.86 16.24
N LEU A 160 7.50 -4.17 14.98
CA LEU A 160 8.89 -4.41 14.58
C LEU A 160 9.74 -3.15 14.72
N ASN A 161 9.23 -1.98 14.35
CA ASN A 161 9.93 -0.71 14.52
C ASN A 161 10.18 -0.40 16.00
N SER A 162 9.21 -0.66 16.87
CA SER A 162 9.37 -0.45 18.31
C SER A 162 10.44 -1.38 18.94
N LYS A 163 10.55 -2.62 18.44
CA LYS A 163 11.59 -3.58 18.83
C LYS A 163 12.97 -3.26 18.23
N SER A 164 12.98 -2.58 17.07
CA SER A 164 14.21 -2.18 16.35
C SER A 164 14.80 -0.85 16.81
N LEU A 165 14.35 -0.29 17.91
CA LEU A 165 14.95 0.90 18.50
C LEU A 165 16.37 0.61 19.01
N VAL A 166 17.29 0.37 18.05
CA VAL A 166 18.71 0.60 18.26
C VAL A 166 18.85 2.08 18.60
N PRO A 167 19.56 2.47 19.65
CA PRO A 167 19.83 3.87 19.92
C PRO A 167 20.35 4.54 18.64
N LYS A 168 19.75 5.67 18.24
CA LYS A 168 20.20 6.42 17.07
C LYS A 168 21.71 6.56 17.13
N SER A 169 22.39 6.29 16.03
CA SER A 169 23.84 6.49 15.95
C SER A 169 24.15 7.97 16.25
N GLY A 170 25.33 8.27 16.79
CA GLY A 170 25.73 9.66 17.04
C GLY A 170 25.58 10.56 15.81
N THR A 171 25.78 10.00 14.60
CA THR A 171 25.62 10.70 13.31
C THR A 171 24.16 11.05 13.03
N GLU A 172 23.21 10.16 13.35
CA GLU A 172 21.77 10.42 13.18
C GLU A 172 21.27 11.46 14.18
N MET A 173 21.74 11.38 15.42
CA MET A 173 21.41 12.41 16.42
C MET A 173 21.93 13.79 16.00
N THR A 174 23.15 13.88 15.46
CA THR A 174 23.73 15.15 14.98
C THR A 174 22.97 15.70 13.78
N ARG A 175 22.50 14.81 12.87
CA ARG A 175 21.66 15.20 11.73
C ARG A 175 20.32 15.77 12.20
N ASP A 176 19.66 15.06 13.12
CA ASP A 176 18.35 15.50 13.65
C ASP A 176 18.47 16.86 14.36
N MET A 177 19.49 17.04 15.19
CA MET A 177 19.78 18.34 15.84
C MET A 177 20.03 19.46 14.82
N PHE A 178 20.73 19.18 13.72
CA PHE A 178 20.93 20.17 12.65
C PHE A 178 19.61 20.55 11.98
N LEU A 179 18.75 19.56 11.69
CA LEU A 179 17.46 19.79 11.04
C LEU A 179 16.45 20.53 11.94
N GLU A 180 16.50 20.28 13.25
CA GLU A 180 15.69 21.01 14.23
C GLU A 180 16.11 22.47 14.40
N GLY A 181 17.34 22.83 14.00
CA GLY A 181 17.88 24.18 14.06
C GLY A 181 17.63 25.05 12.81
N LEU A 182 16.98 24.48 11.75
CA LEU A 182 16.61 25.20 10.52
C LEU A 182 15.26 25.89 10.67
#